data_6f2badfba78d89c9df30cccc9b58b35e
#
_entry.id   6f2badfba78d89c9df30cccc9b58b35e
#
_cell.length_a   1.000
_cell.length_b   1.000
_cell.length_c   1.000
_cell.angle_alpha   90.00
_cell.angle_beta   90.00
_cell.angle_gamma   90.00
#
_symmetry.space_group_name_H-M   'P 1'
#
loop_
_entity.id
_entity.type
_entity.pdbx_description
1 polymer ?
#
loop_
_entity_poly.entity_id
_entity_poly.type
_entity_poly.pdbx_seq_one_letter_code
_entity_poly.pdbx_strand_id
1 'polypeptide(L)'
;MQGCAYVDGEFVAPEDAKISIFDWGFLHGDATYDVAHVWRGSFFRLDTHLDRFEASLAALHLDPGVSRERRREIMHECVRRAHLRDAYVELLCTRGRPAPGSRDPRTCTNRFLAFAIPFVWIADPARQRRGINLVVGTPQRIPPASVDPRVKNYHWLDFVLGLFEAYGRGGETVVLP
;
A
#
# COMPACT_ATOMS: atom_id res chain seq x y z
N MET A 1 -10.17 -6.75 14.18
CA MET A 1 -10.07 -7.31 12.79
C MET A 1 -9.08 -8.46 12.78
N GLN A 2 -9.35 -9.59 12.07
CA GLN A 2 -8.33 -10.63 11.91
C GLN A 2 -7.14 -10.07 11.11
N GLY A 3 -5.93 -10.26 11.61
CA GLY A 3 -4.73 -9.76 10.96
C GLY A 3 -3.57 -9.60 11.93
N CYS A 4 -2.45 -9.11 11.41
CA CYS A 4 -1.28 -8.73 12.18
C CYS A 4 -0.61 -7.56 11.47
N ALA A 5 -0.15 -6.58 12.21
CA ALA A 5 0.65 -5.47 11.70
C ALA A 5 2.02 -5.43 12.39
N TYR A 6 3.01 -4.90 11.67
CA TYR A 6 4.33 -4.57 12.18
C TYR A 6 4.51 -3.06 12.12
N VAL A 7 4.74 -2.45 13.26
CA VAL A 7 4.93 -1.01 13.41
C VAL A 7 5.94 -0.73 14.53
N ASP A 8 6.86 0.20 14.30
CA ASP A 8 7.87 0.64 15.29
C ASP A 8 8.67 -0.53 15.93
N GLY A 9 8.95 -1.58 15.16
CA GLY A 9 9.72 -2.74 15.62
C GLY A 9 8.89 -3.88 16.23
N GLU A 10 7.58 -3.70 16.40
CA GLU A 10 6.70 -4.64 17.10
C GLU A 10 5.59 -5.19 16.21
N PHE A 11 5.15 -6.41 16.54
CA PHE A 11 3.97 -7.01 15.93
C PHE A 11 2.76 -6.77 16.83
N VAL A 12 1.74 -6.13 16.27
CA VAL A 12 0.53 -5.71 16.99
C VAL A 12 -0.74 -6.16 16.26
N ALA A 13 -1.89 -6.05 16.92
CA ALA A 13 -3.17 -6.19 16.24
C ALA A 13 -3.37 -5.04 15.23
N PRO A 14 -4.08 -5.24 14.09
CA PRO A 14 -4.27 -4.19 13.09
C PRO A 14 -4.87 -2.89 13.65
N GLU A 15 -5.78 -2.99 14.62
CA GLU A 15 -6.42 -1.85 15.29
C GLU A 15 -5.47 -1.04 16.19
N ASP A 16 -4.36 -1.64 16.61
CA ASP A 16 -3.32 -0.98 17.42
C ASP A 16 -2.19 -0.39 16.57
N ALA A 17 -2.16 -0.69 15.27
CA ALA A 17 -1.21 -0.11 14.34
C ALA A 17 -1.54 1.37 14.09
N LYS A 18 -0.70 2.26 14.59
CA LYS A 18 -0.95 3.72 14.56
C LYS A 18 0.23 4.47 13.95
N ILE A 19 -0.09 5.53 13.23
CA ILE A 19 0.90 6.51 12.77
C ILE A 19 0.56 7.89 13.34
N SER A 20 1.57 8.74 13.46
CA SER A 20 1.36 10.12 13.89
C SER A 20 0.59 10.90 12.83
N ILE A 21 -0.36 11.75 13.23
CA ILE A 21 -1.00 12.72 12.33
C ILE A 21 0.00 13.73 11.73
N PHE A 22 1.21 13.85 12.28
CA PHE A 22 2.30 14.68 11.75
C PHE A 22 3.25 13.90 10.83
N ASP A 23 2.98 12.64 10.54
CA ASP A 23 3.72 11.88 9.54
C ASP A 23 3.41 12.44 8.13
N TRP A 24 4.44 12.75 7.37
CA TRP A 24 4.26 13.30 6.02
C TRP A 24 3.69 12.28 5.03
N GLY A 25 3.80 11.00 5.32
CA GLY A 25 3.04 9.97 4.61
C GLY A 25 1.54 10.23 4.68
N PHE A 26 1.04 10.66 5.85
CA PHE A 26 -0.35 11.07 6.02
C PHE A 26 -0.63 12.48 5.50
N LEU A 27 0.19 13.48 5.89
CA LEU A 27 -0.08 14.89 5.56
C LEU A 27 0.11 15.25 4.08
N HIS A 28 1.06 14.60 3.40
CA HIS A 28 1.48 14.96 2.04
C HIS A 28 1.34 13.81 1.03
N GLY A 29 0.96 12.60 1.46
CA GLY A 29 1.00 11.42 0.63
C GLY A 29 2.44 10.97 0.30
N ASP A 30 3.44 11.44 1.06
CA ASP A 30 4.85 11.15 0.84
C ASP A 30 5.21 9.78 1.42
N ALA A 31 4.82 8.76 0.67
CA ALA A 31 5.01 7.37 1.05
C ALA A 31 4.97 6.46 -0.19
N THR A 32 5.56 5.28 -0.07
CA THR A 32 5.43 4.19 -1.04
C THR A 32 5.00 2.91 -0.35
N TYR A 33 4.38 2.03 -1.11
CA TYR A 33 3.96 0.72 -0.62
C TYR A 33 4.06 -0.33 -1.72
N ASP A 34 4.01 -1.59 -1.31
CA ASP A 34 3.77 -2.68 -2.25
C ASP A 34 2.84 -3.72 -1.60
N VAL A 35 2.16 -4.48 -2.44
CA VAL A 35 1.20 -5.51 -2.01
C VAL A 35 1.57 -6.82 -2.67
N ALA A 36 1.88 -7.81 -1.85
CA ALA A 36 2.01 -9.19 -2.27
C ALA A 36 0.86 -9.99 -1.66
N HIS A 37 0.20 -10.84 -2.44
CA HIS A 37 -0.81 -11.70 -1.86
C HIS A 37 -0.24 -13.09 -1.53
N VAL A 38 -0.82 -13.69 -0.51
CA VAL A 38 -0.62 -15.10 -0.18
C VAL A 38 -1.82 -15.87 -0.66
N TRP A 39 -1.58 -16.96 -1.38
CA TRP A 39 -2.61 -17.86 -1.86
C TRP A 39 -2.28 -19.29 -1.48
N ARG A 40 -3.17 -19.94 -0.75
CA ARG A 40 -2.98 -21.32 -0.22
C ARG A 40 -1.68 -21.48 0.57
N GLY A 41 -1.30 -20.45 1.33
CA GLY A 41 -0.12 -20.46 2.19
C GLY A 41 1.20 -20.07 1.51
N SER A 42 1.17 -19.68 0.23
CA SER A 42 2.39 -19.29 -0.50
C SER A 42 2.29 -17.86 -1.03
N PHE A 43 3.34 -17.08 -0.85
CA PHE A 43 3.44 -15.77 -1.48
C PHE A 43 3.56 -15.88 -2.99
N PHE A 44 2.78 -15.11 -3.71
CA PHE A 44 2.91 -15.00 -5.14
C PHE A 44 3.96 -13.94 -5.49
N ARG A 45 5.03 -14.36 -6.17
CA ARG A 45 6.11 -13.49 -6.70
C ARG A 45 6.69 -12.48 -5.69
N LEU A 46 6.91 -12.89 -4.44
CA LEU A 46 7.37 -11.99 -3.38
C LEU A 46 8.63 -11.19 -3.76
N ASP A 47 9.60 -11.83 -4.43
CA ASP A 47 10.83 -11.15 -4.84
C ASP A 47 10.57 -9.99 -5.81
N THR A 48 9.69 -10.20 -6.80
CA THR A 48 9.30 -9.15 -7.76
C THR A 48 8.61 -7.97 -7.05
N HIS A 49 7.81 -8.23 -5.99
CA HIS A 49 7.21 -7.18 -5.19
C HIS A 49 8.25 -6.40 -4.38
N LEU A 50 9.22 -7.11 -3.78
CA LEU A 50 10.32 -6.47 -3.07
C LEU A 50 11.20 -5.63 -4.00
N ASP A 51 11.50 -6.12 -5.22
CA ASP A 51 12.25 -5.37 -6.24
C ASP A 51 11.53 -4.06 -6.60
N ARG A 52 10.21 -4.10 -6.83
CA ARG A 52 9.43 -2.90 -7.13
C ARG A 52 9.35 -1.94 -5.96
N PHE A 53 9.22 -2.46 -4.75
CA PHE A 53 9.25 -1.63 -3.54
C PHE A 53 10.59 -0.91 -3.39
N GLU A 54 11.72 -1.60 -3.58
CA GLU A 54 13.07 -1.03 -3.53
C GLU A 54 13.29 0.04 -4.61
N ALA A 55 12.82 -0.20 -5.83
CA ALA A 55 12.85 0.81 -6.88
C ALA A 55 12.04 2.05 -6.52
N SER A 56 10.87 1.88 -5.88
CA SER A 56 10.05 2.99 -5.41
C SER A 56 10.68 3.74 -4.24
N LEU A 57 11.30 3.04 -3.28
CA LEU A 57 12.07 3.65 -2.19
C LEU A 57 13.19 4.53 -2.72
N ALA A 58 13.97 4.01 -3.67
CA ALA A 58 15.08 4.75 -4.28
C ALA A 58 14.59 6.00 -5.02
N ALA A 59 13.51 5.89 -5.80
CA ALA A 59 12.95 7.01 -6.54
C ALA A 59 12.43 8.14 -5.63
N LEU A 60 11.93 7.81 -4.44
CA LEU A 60 11.43 8.76 -3.45
C LEU A 60 12.47 9.17 -2.40
N HIS A 61 13.69 8.68 -2.48
CA HIS A 61 14.73 8.91 -1.45
C HIS A 61 14.24 8.52 -0.04
N LEU A 62 13.62 7.35 0.07
CA LEU A 62 13.15 6.77 1.33
C LEU A 62 14.12 5.67 1.79
N ASP A 63 14.45 5.67 3.07
CA ASP A 63 15.19 4.59 3.73
C ASP A 63 14.30 3.95 4.80
N PRO A 64 13.83 2.72 4.60
CA PRO A 64 13.00 2.04 5.61
C PRO A 64 13.77 1.63 6.87
N GLY A 65 15.10 1.72 6.89
CA GLY A 65 15.95 1.28 8.00
C GLY A 65 15.87 -0.23 8.27
N VAL A 66 15.35 -1.01 7.31
CA VAL A 66 15.10 -2.47 7.44
C VAL A 66 15.61 -3.16 6.19
N SER A 67 16.50 -4.16 6.34
CA SER A 67 17.05 -4.89 5.20
C SER A 67 15.98 -5.65 4.42
N ARG A 68 16.30 -6.03 3.16
CA ARG A 68 15.39 -6.83 2.30
C ARG A 68 15.00 -8.15 2.97
N GLU A 69 15.98 -8.84 3.54
CA GLU A 69 15.78 -10.12 4.21
C GLU A 69 14.84 -9.93 5.41
N ARG A 70 15.05 -8.89 6.20
CA ARG A 70 14.23 -8.59 7.36
C ARG A 70 12.80 -8.18 6.95
N ARG A 71 12.62 -7.44 5.86
CA ARG A 71 11.28 -7.15 5.31
C ARG A 71 10.55 -8.42 4.91
N ARG A 72 11.24 -9.35 4.24
CA ARG A 72 10.69 -10.68 3.90
C ARG A 72 10.24 -11.45 5.15
N GLU A 73 11.10 -11.53 6.17
CA GLU A 73 10.77 -12.18 7.43
C GLU A 73 9.55 -11.57 8.10
N ILE A 74 9.47 -10.23 8.17
CA ILE A 74 8.34 -9.50 8.75
C ILE A 74 7.04 -9.85 8.02
N MET A 75 7.04 -9.85 6.68
CA MET A 75 5.84 -10.20 5.90
C MET A 75 5.38 -11.63 6.18
N HIS A 76 6.30 -12.61 6.21
CA HIS A 76 5.97 -13.99 6.58
C HIS A 76 5.44 -14.08 8.01
N GLU A 77 6.06 -13.37 8.94
CA GLU A 77 5.64 -13.38 10.35
C GLU A 77 4.27 -12.73 10.55
N CYS A 78 3.94 -11.65 9.83
CA CYS A 78 2.58 -11.07 9.85
C CYS A 78 1.53 -12.11 9.42
N VAL A 79 1.78 -12.85 8.33
CA VAL A 79 0.86 -13.89 7.85
C VAL A 79 0.72 -15.03 8.88
N ARG A 80 1.84 -15.47 9.45
CA ARG A 80 1.88 -16.53 10.46
C ARG A 80 1.08 -16.16 11.72
N ARG A 81 1.30 -14.94 12.25
CA ARG A 81 0.60 -14.44 13.44
C ARG A 81 -0.88 -14.20 13.19
N ALA A 82 -1.24 -13.79 11.99
CA ALA A 82 -2.63 -13.62 11.58
C ALA A 82 -3.37 -14.96 11.36
N HIS A 83 -2.66 -16.10 11.34
CA HIS A 83 -3.18 -17.44 11.04
C HIS A 83 -3.93 -17.48 9.69
N LEU A 84 -3.39 -16.81 8.66
CA LEU A 84 -4.00 -16.70 7.34
C LEU A 84 -3.34 -17.67 6.35
N ARG A 85 -4.14 -18.31 5.49
CA ARG A 85 -3.68 -19.08 4.34
C ARG A 85 -3.84 -18.30 3.04
N ASP A 86 -4.83 -17.42 2.98
CA ASP A 86 -5.06 -16.50 1.89
C ASP A 86 -5.07 -15.09 2.47
N ALA A 87 -4.11 -14.26 2.06
CA ALA A 87 -3.88 -12.97 2.69
C ALA A 87 -3.54 -11.88 1.68
N TYR A 88 -4.00 -10.68 1.99
CA TYR A 88 -3.49 -9.43 1.47
C TYR A 88 -2.37 -8.99 2.41
N VAL A 89 -1.16 -8.84 1.87
CA VAL A 89 0.01 -8.43 2.65
C VAL A 89 0.60 -7.17 2.05
N GLU A 90 0.61 -6.10 2.81
CA GLU A 90 1.18 -4.82 2.40
C GLU A 90 2.41 -4.50 3.22
N LEU A 91 3.43 -3.97 2.55
CA LEU A 91 4.58 -3.31 3.16
C LEU A 91 4.61 -1.87 2.67
N LEU A 92 4.97 -0.96 3.55
CA LEU A 92 4.98 0.47 3.24
C LEU A 92 6.11 1.20 3.96
N CYS A 93 6.54 2.31 3.36
CA CYS A 93 7.47 3.23 3.98
C CYS A 93 6.94 4.66 3.83
N THR A 94 6.82 5.37 4.95
CA THR A 94 6.44 6.78 4.98
C THR A 94 7.67 7.66 5.14
N ARG A 95 7.57 8.92 4.70
CA ARG A 95 8.59 9.93 4.98
C ARG A 95 8.80 10.12 6.49
N GLY A 96 7.78 9.86 7.30
CA GLY A 96 7.83 10.08 8.73
C GLY A 96 7.73 11.56 9.11
N ARG A 97 8.28 11.91 10.26
CA ARG A 97 8.22 13.27 10.79
C ARG A 97 9.54 14.01 10.58
N PRO A 98 9.50 15.30 10.20
CA PRO A 98 10.68 16.12 10.14
C PRO A 98 11.22 16.45 11.54
N ALA A 99 12.45 16.93 11.62
CA ALA A 99 12.99 17.53 12.84
C ALA A 99 12.11 18.71 13.29
N PRO A 100 12.03 19.00 14.59
CA PRO A 100 11.21 20.09 15.11
C PRO A 100 11.49 21.43 14.40
N GLY A 101 10.43 22.07 13.89
CA GLY A 101 10.52 23.36 13.16
C GLY A 101 11.06 23.25 11.73
N SER A 102 11.43 22.07 11.23
CA SER A 102 11.94 21.86 9.88
C SER A 102 10.81 21.62 8.87
N ARG A 103 11.01 22.12 7.64
CA ARG A 103 10.23 21.75 6.44
C ARG A 103 11.10 21.02 5.40
N ASP A 104 12.32 20.64 5.77
CA ASP A 104 13.25 19.95 4.91
C ASP A 104 12.97 18.42 4.98
N PRO A 105 12.58 17.76 3.87
CA PRO A 105 12.30 16.33 3.85
C PRO A 105 13.49 15.46 4.24
N ARG A 106 14.72 15.97 4.10
CA ARG A 106 15.96 15.26 4.48
C ARG A 106 16.11 15.12 6.00
N THR A 107 15.38 15.90 6.77
CA THR A 107 15.38 15.82 8.25
C THR A 107 14.36 14.84 8.80
N CYS A 108 13.58 14.23 7.94
CA CYS A 108 12.55 13.27 8.35
C CYS A 108 13.16 11.94 8.77
N THR A 109 12.59 11.33 9.79
CA THR A 109 12.85 9.94 10.15
C THR A 109 11.84 9.05 9.46
N ASN A 110 12.29 8.32 8.43
CA ASN A 110 11.41 7.42 7.68
C ASN A 110 10.90 6.28 8.58
N ARG A 111 9.74 5.74 8.24
CA ARG A 111 9.12 4.65 8.99
C ARG A 111 8.73 3.52 8.07
N PHE A 112 9.12 2.30 8.43
CA PHE A 112 8.69 1.07 7.79
C PHE A 112 7.54 0.45 8.57
N LEU A 113 6.50 0.04 7.85
CA LEU A 113 5.36 -0.70 8.40
C LEU A 113 5.02 -1.86 7.45
N ALA A 114 4.38 -2.90 7.99
CA ALA A 114 3.82 -3.98 7.19
C ALA A 114 2.57 -4.53 7.88
N PHE A 115 1.66 -5.14 7.12
CA PHE A 115 0.52 -5.82 7.70
C PHE A 115 0.04 -6.97 6.81
N ALA A 116 -0.64 -7.91 7.43
CA ALA A 116 -1.37 -8.99 6.75
C ALA A 116 -2.80 -9.02 7.28
N ILE A 117 -3.76 -9.06 6.35
CA ILE A 117 -5.19 -9.20 6.62
C ILE A 117 -5.77 -10.29 5.71
N PRO A 118 -7.00 -10.78 5.94
CA PRO A 118 -7.65 -11.71 5.03
C PRO A 118 -7.64 -11.18 3.59
N PHE A 119 -7.54 -12.10 2.62
CA PHE A 119 -7.50 -11.73 1.21
C PHE A 119 -8.69 -10.86 0.81
N VAL A 120 -8.41 -9.73 0.15
CA VAL A 120 -9.42 -8.76 -0.27
C VAL A 120 -9.76 -8.98 -1.74
N TRP A 121 -11.00 -9.37 -2.02
CA TRP A 121 -11.49 -9.55 -3.37
C TRP A 121 -11.90 -8.21 -4.00
N ILE A 122 -11.29 -7.83 -5.11
CA ILE A 122 -11.79 -6.76 -5.98
C ILE A 122 -13.01 -7.26 -6.76
N ALA A 123 -12.87 -8.46 -7.32
CA ALA A 123 -13.96 -9.19 -7.94
C ALA A 123 -13.99 -10.61 -7.35
N ASP A 124 -15.01 -10.91 -6.58
CA ASP A 124 -15.22 -12.23 -6.00
C ASP A 124 -15.48 -13.30 -7.11
N PRO A 125 -15.43 -14.60 -6.78
CA PRO A 125 -15.61 -15.65 -7.79
C PRO A 125 -16.90 -15.56 -8.60
N ALA A 126 -18.00 -15.01 -8.04
CA ALA A 126 -19.25 -14.80 -8.77
C ALA A 126 -19.10 -13.66 -9.78
N ARG A 127 -18.50 -12.53 -9.37
CA ARG A 127 -18.18 -11.40 -10.26
C ARG A 127 -17.19 -11.80 -11.36
N GLN A 128 -16.18 -12.62 -11.04
CA GLN A 128 -15.25 -13.14 -12.06
C GLN A 128 -15.94 -13.94 -13.16
N ARG A 129 -16.99 -14.72 -12.82
CA ARG A 129 -17.75 -15.49 -13.80
C ARG A 129 -18.70 -14.65 -14.65
N ARG A 130 -19.40 -13.65 -14.06
CA ARG A 130 -20.38 -12.81 -14.77
C ARG A 130 -19.78 -11.58 -15.44
N GLY A 131 -18.54 -11.23 -15.09
CA GLY A 131 -17.95 -9.93 -15.37
C GLY A 131 -18.39 -8.84 -14.41
N ILE A 132 -17.82 -7.65 -14.57
CA ILE A 132 -18.17 -6.43 -13.83
C ILE A 132 -18.43 -5.29 -14.80
N ASN A 133 -19.34 -4.39 -14.45
CA ASN A 133 -19.64 -3.19 -15.23
C ASN A 133 -18.57 -2.14 -15.01
N LEU A 134 -17.82 -1.83 -16.08
CA LEU A 134 -16.76 -0.85 -16.07
C LEU A 134 -17.25 0.46 -16.70
N VAL A 135 -16.92 1.58 -16.08
CA VAL A 135 -17.18 2.93 -16.58
C VAL A 135 -15.84 3.58 -16.98
N VAL A 136 -15.81 4.21 -18.14
CA VAL A 136 -14.73 5.15 -18.46
C VAL A 136 -15.07 6.47 -17.80
N GLY A 137 -14.26 6.86 -16.82
CA GLY A 137 -14.44 8.06 -16.00
C GLY A 137 -13.97 9.34 -16.71
N THR A 138 -14.37 10.49 -16.15
CA THR A 138 -13.91 11.81 -16.61
C THR A 138 -12.68 12.32 -15.88
N PRO A 139 -12.42 12.00 -14.58
CA PRO A 139 -11.17 12.39 -13.94
C PRO A 139 -9.97 11.83 -14.69
N GLN A 140 -9.00 12.69 -14.97
CA GLN A 140 -7.75 12.28 -15.58
C GLN A 140 -6.79 11.73 -14.52
N ARG A 141 -6.02 10.70 -14.88
CA ARG A 141 -4.92 10.21 -14.05
C ARG A 141 -3.83 11.27 -13.93
N ILE A 142 -3.17 11.33 -12.77
CA ILE A 142 -2.01 12.20 -12.54
C ILE A 142 -0.99 12.03 -13.68
N PRO A 143 -0.60 13.10 -14.39
CA PRO A 143 0.31 12.99 -15.52
C PRO A 143 1.66 12.39 -15.10
N PRO A 144 2.27 11.50 -15.92
CA PRO A 144 3.60 10.92 -15.65
C PRO A 144 4.70 11.96 -15.43
N ALA A 145 4.56 13.15 -15.99
CA ALA A 145 5.49 14.26 -15.77
C ALA A 145 5.41 14.86 -14.35
N SER A 146 4.31 14.64 -13.63
CA SER A 146 4.12 15.13 -12.26
C SER A 146 4.49 14.08 -11.21
N VAL A 147 4.06 12.84 -11.42
CA VAL A 147 4.36 11.71 -10.53
C VAL A 147 4.64 10.49 -11.40
N ASP A 148 5.83 9.92 -11.29
CA ASP A 148 6.22 8.74 -12.06
C ASP A 148 5.27 7.56 -11.74
N PRO A 149 4.50 7.04 -12.71
CA PRO A 149 3.54 5.96 -12.48
C PRO A 149 4.19 4.61 -12.12
N ARG A 150 5.51 4.49 -12.31
CA ARG A 150 6.26 3.30 -11.88
C ARG A 150 6.50 3.27 -10.38
N VAL A 151 6.43 4.44 -9.71
CA VAL A 151 6.48 4.55 -8.25
C VAL A 151 5.11 4.22 -7.68
N LYS A 152 5.03 3.17 -6.87
CA LYS A 152 3.77 2.78 -6.24
C LYS A 152 3.51 3.67 -5.03
N ASN A 153 2.56 4.60 -5.17
CA ASN A 153 2.29 5.70 -4.24
C ASN A 153 0.83 5.73 -3.79
N TYR A 154 0.51 6.61 -2.82
CA TYR A 154 -0.83 6.78 -2.24
C TYR A 154 -1.64 7.94 -2.84
N HIS A 155 -1.27 8.45 -4.02
CA HIS A 155 -2.03 9.49 -4.71
C HIS A 155 -3.26 8.89 -5.42
N TRP A 156 -4.33 8.71 -4.68
CA TRP A 156 -5.53 7.96 -5.09
C TRP A 156 -6.78 8.81 -5.26
N LEU A 157 -6.71 10.15 -5.12
CA LEU A 157 -7.90 11.01 -5.17
C LEU A 157 -8.62 10.91 -6.51
N ASP A 158 -7.90 10.85 -7.62
CA ASP A 158 -8.47 10.65 -8.95
C ASP A 158 -9.19 9.30 -9.09
N PHE A 159 -8.61 8.21 -8.58
CA PHE A 159 -9.29 6.91 -8.54
C PHE A 159 -10.56 6.95 -7.69
N VAL A 160 -10.52 7.59 -6.52
CA VAL A 160 -11.69 7.71 -5.64
C VAL A 160 -12.80 8.51 -6.31
N LEU A 161 -12.47 9.66 -6.94
CA LEU A 161 -13.43 10.46 -7.68
C LEU A 161 -14.01 9.68 -8.87
N GLY A 162 -13.18 8.95 -9.61
CA GLY A 162 -13.63 8.09 -10.69
C GLY A 162 -14.55 6.96 -10.22
N LEU A 163 -14.29 6.36 -9.05
CA LEU A 163 -15.17 5.35 -8.47
C LEU A 163 -16.54 5.94 -8.09
N PHE A 164 -16.59 7.14 -7.48
CA PHE A 164 -17.86 7.81 -7.20
C PHE A 164 -18.64 8.07 -8.48
N GLU A 165 -17.98 8.54 -9.55
CA GLU A 165 -18.64 8.70 -10.86
C GLU A 165 -19.16 7.37 -11.40
N ALA A 166 -18.36 6.31 -11.35
CA ALA A 166 -18.76 4.99 -11.83
C ALA A 166 -20.00 4.48 -11.08
N TYR A 167 -20.01 4.57 -9.75
CA TYR A 167 -21.15 4.16 -8.94
C TYR A 167 -22.39 4.99 -9.23
N GLY A 168 -22.26 6.31 -9.40
CA GLY A 168 -23.37 7.19 -9.79
C GLY A 168 -23.96 6.85 -11.15
N ARG A 169 -23.18 6.21 -12.04
CA ARG A 169 -23.60 5.73 -13.38
C ARG A 169 -23.98 4.25 -13.41
N GLY A 170 -24.13 3.59 -12.24
CA GLY A 170 -24.48 2.17 -12.15
C GLY A 170 -23.33 1.20 -12.50
N GLY A 171 -22.09 1.67 -12.56
CA GLY A 171 -20.90 0.85 -12.74
C GLY A 171 -20.40 0.22 -11.43
N GLU A 172 -19.48 -0.70 -11.55
CA GLU A 172 -18.84 -1.41 -10.42
C GLU A 172 -17.35 -1.07 -10.28
N THR A 173 -16.76 -0.49 -11.31
CA THR A 173 -15.36 -0.04 -11.33
C THR A 173 -15.15 1.03 -12.40
N VAL A 174 -13.98 1.65 -12.41
CA VAL A 174 -13.64 2.75 -13.31
C VAL A 174 -12.31 2.50 -14.03
N VAL A 175 -12.21 2.96 -15.26
CA VAL A 175 -10.94 3.22 -15.95
C VAL A 175 -10.82 4.72 -16.14
N LEU A 176 -9.68 5.29 -15.76
CA LEU A 176 -9.37 6.70 -15.94
C LEU A 176 -8.57 6.89 -17.24
N PRO A 177 -8.88 7.94 -18.03
CA PRO A 177 -8.12 8.31 -19.22
C PRO A 177 -6.75 8.91 -18.89
#